data_422ab9a0ae2802b0f914e331e4842d0f
#
_entry.id   422ab9a0ae2802b0f914e331e4842d0f
#
_cell.length_a   1.000
_cell.length_b   1.000
_cell.length_c   1.000
_cell.angle_alpha   90.00
_cell.angle_beta   90.00
_cell.angle_gamma   90.00
#
_symmetry.space_group_name_H-M   'P 1'
#
loop_
_entity.id
_entity.type
_entity.pdbx_description
1 polymer ?
#
loop_
_entity_poly.entity_id
_entity_poly.type
_entity_poly.pdbx_seq_one_letter_code
_entity_poly.pdbx_strand_id
1 'polypeptide(L)'
;AEGFHTKGYIFKKEEIYRIIIGSSNMTSAALTVNKEWNTKLISTENGEVAEEIVEEFQRLWNSEYALPYDDFYEVYKERYNIIKHQREIAKSEEIPSLEKYRLKPNSMQERFIANLRKILEQGEERALLISATGTGKTYASAFAMRELGFKRVLFLVHRVTLAKQAKKSFEKVFDKKVTMGLVGAGFYEYEKDYVFATVETLNRDTHLFQYQPNAFDCIILDEAHHSSNNIYTKVINYFNPKLFLGMTATPDKRDDNQEGKNIYEIFHYQIAHEIRLQQAMEEDLLCPFHYFGISDFRI
;
A
#
# COMPACT_ATOMS: atom_id res chain seq x y z
N ALA A 1 3.44 2.85 25.33
CA ALA A 1 2.42 3.91 25.33
C ALA A 1 1.33 3.49 24.35
N GLU A 2 0.10 3.39 24.80
CA GLU A 2 -1.04 3.12 23.94
C GLU A 2 -1.20 4.31 22.97
N GLY A 3 -1.27 4.01 21.66
CA GLY A 3 -1.46 5.03 20.65
C GLY A 3 -2.90 5.57 20.69
N PHE A 4 -3.09 6.83 21.05
CA PHE A 4 -4.39 7.48 21.06
C PHE A 4 -4.68 8.10 19.68
N HIS A 5 -5.73 7.66 19.01
CA HIS A 5 -6.11 8.15 17.68
C HIS A 5 -7.62 8.42 17.56
N THR A 6 -8.23 8.91 18.62
CA THR A 6 -9.66 9.25 18.62
C THR A 6 -9.88 10.68 18.11
N LYS A 7 -10.88 10.86 17.26
CA LYS A 7 -11.32 12.16 16.73
C LYS A 7 -12.76 12.36 17.14
N GLY A 8 -12.95 13.01 18.27
CA GLY A 8 -14.25 13.34 18.80
C GLY A 8 -14.28 14.78 19.29
N TYR A 9 -15.40 15.44 19.04
CA TYR A 9 -15.66 16.81 19.49
C TYR A 9 -16.95 16.82 20.29
N ILE A 10 -16.88 17.25 21.54
CA ILE A 10 -18.01 17.32 22.46
C ILE A 10 -18.29 18.79 22.76
N PHE A 11 -19.47 19.25 22.40
CA PHE A 11 -19.96 20.59 22.69
C PHE A 11 -21.15 20.50 23.61
N LYS A 12 -21.09 21.18 24.75
CA LYS A 12 -22.18 21.31 25.70
C LYS A 12 -22.75 22.73 25.69
N LYS A 13 -24.06 22.84 25.56
CA LYS A 13 -24.78 24.09 25.79
C LYS A 13 -26.04 23.76 26.59
N GLU A 14 -26.12 24.31 27.81
CA GLU A 14 -27.18 24.00 28.76
C GLU A 14 -27.25 22.47 29.01
N GLU A 15 -28.40 21.83 28.82
CA GLU A 15 -28.61 20.38 28.98
C GLU A 15 -28.37 19.58 27.70
N ILE A 16 -27.93 20.23 26.60
CA ILE A 16 -27.78 19.59 25.30
C ILE A 16 -26.31 19.37 24.97
N TYR A 17 -25.97 18.11 24.68
CA TYR A 17 -24.70 17.73 24.07
C TYR A 17 -24.83 17.63 22.55
N ARG A 18 -23.81 18.14 21.85
CA ARG A 18 -23.57 17.91 20.43
C ARG A 18 -22.22 17.25 20.30
N ILE A 19 -22.22 16.01 19.87
CA ILE A 19 -21.04 15.17 19.78
C ILE A 19 -20.79 14.86 18.30
N ILE A 20 -19.60 15.04 17.83
CA ILE A 20 -19.16 14.72 16.47
C ILE A 20 -18.04 13.70 16.60
N ILE A 21 -18.20 12.52 16.01
CA ILE A 21 -17.21 11.46 15.96
C ILE A 21 -17.00 11.06 14.51
N GLY A 22 -15.75 10.93 14.08
CA GLY A 22 -15.46 10.52 12.72
C GLY A 22 -13.99 10.54 12.33
N SER A 23 -13.73 10.66 11.05
CA SER A 23 -12.38 10.67 10.49
C SER A 23 -11.72 12.05 10.47
N SER A 24 -12.49 13.12 10.65
CA SER A 24 -12.01 14.51 10.49
C SER A 24 -11.07 14.95 11.59
N ASN A 25 -9.89 15.38 11.20
CA ASN A 25 -9.01 16.17 12.06
C ASN A 25 -9.46 17.65 12.08
N MET A 26 -9.13 18.41 13.14
CA MET A 26 -9.37 19.86 13.19
C MET A 26 -8.32 20.61 12.34
N THR A 27 -8.28 20.30 11.05
CA THR A 27 -7.39 20.97 10.08
C THR A 27 -8.21 21.63 8.98
N SER A 28 -7.69 22.69 8.39
CA SER A 28 -8.37 23.37 7.28
C SER A 28 -8.69 22.43 6.13
N ALA A 29 -7.78 21.53 5.75
CA ALA A 29 -7.98 20.56 4.69
C ALA A 29 -9.09 19.56 5.01
N ALA A 30 -9.15 19.04 6.24
CA ALA A 30 -10.20 18.10 6.65
C ALA A 30 -11.58 18.78 6.75
N LEU A 31 -11.62 20.07 7.06
CA LEU A 31 -12.88 20.83 7.18
C LEU A 31 -13.40 21.40 5.86
N THR A 32 -12.54 21.56 4.84
CA THR A 32 -12.92 22.28 3.61
C THR A 32 -12.68 21.50 2.31
N VAL A 33 -11.74 20.60 2.25
CA VAL A 33 -11.28 19.96 1.00
C VAL A 33 -11.45 18.44 1.00
N ASN A 34 -11.10 17.79 2.11
CA ASN A 34 -11.15 16.32 2.18
C ASN A 34 -12.59 15.81 2.29
N LYS A 35 -12.83 14.62 1.74
CA LYS A 35 -14.07 13.89 1.99
C LYS A 35 -13.94 13.11 3.28
N GLU A 36 -14.63 13.58 4.31
CA GLU A 36 -14.57 13.01 5.65
C GLU A 36 -15.94 12.46 6.07
N TRP A 37 -15.93 11.37 6.81
CA TRP A 37 -17.15 10.79 7.37
C TRP A 37 -17.25 11.13 8.86
N ASN A 38 -18.32 11.83 9.23
CA ASN A 38 -18.57 12.24 10.59
C ASN A 38 -20.01 11.93 10.98
N THR A 39 -20.17 11.35 12.15
CA THR A 39 -21.48 11.17 12.79
C THR A 39 -21.72 12.29 13.77
N LYS A 40 -22.86 12.95 13.67
CA LYS A 40 -23.30 13.97 14.63
C LYS A 40 -24.42 13.39 15.48
N LEU A 41 -24.18 13.34 16.78
CA LEU A 41 -25.17 13.00 17.80
C LEU A 41 -25.63 14.28 18.50
N ILE A 42 -26.93 14.40 18.73
CA ILE A 42 -27.52 15.42 19.60
C ILE A 42 -28.29 14.67 20.69
N SER A 43 -27.94 14.93 21.93
CA SER A 43 -28.54 14.24 23.09
C SER A 43 -28.66 15.22 24.25
N THR A 44 -29.51 14.85 25.23
CA THR A 44 -29.56 15.47 26.56
C THR A 44 -28.50 14.84 27.47
N GLU A 45 -28.27 15.45 28.65
CA GLU A 45 -27.33 14.91 29.65
C GLU A 45 -27.67 13.47 30.07
N ASN A 46 -28.97 13.10 30.08
CA ASN A 46 -29.44 11.79 30.46
C ASN A 46 -29.56 10.81 29.27
N GLY A 47 -29.00 11.14 28.13
CA GLY A 47 -29.02 10.24 26.98
C GLY A 47 -27.88 9.22 27.08
N GLU A 48 -28.22 7.93 27.14
CA GLU A 48 -27.32 6.80 27.39
C GLU A 48 -26.01 6.88 26.58
N VAL A 49 -26.12 7.11 25.27
CA VAL A 49 -24.91 7.20 24.39
C VAL A 49 -24.08 8.44 24.67
N ALA A 50 -24.71 9.58 25.03
CA ALA A 50 -23.97 10.79 25.35
C ALA A 50 -23.26 10.65 26.69
N GLU A 51 -23.89 10.01 27.66
CA GLU A 51 -23.34 9.71 28.98
C GLU A 51 -22.10 8.82 28.87
N GLU A 52 -22.15 7.71 28.12
CA GLU A 52 -21.02 6.82 27.87
C GLU A 52 -19.84 7.56 27.21
N ILE A 53 -20.11 8.37 26.20
CA ILE A 53 -19.05 9.13 25.51
C ILE A 53 -18.41 10.17 26.42
N VAL A 54 -19.21 10.85 27.26
CA VAL A 54 -18.72 11.85 28.20
C VAL A 54 -17.93 11.19 29.33
N GLU A 55 -18.39 10.06 29.84
CA GLU A 55 -17.67 9.27 30.86
C GLU A 55 -16.31 8.80 30.32
N GLU A 56 -16.27 8.27 29.10
CA GLU A 56 -15.02 7.85 28.47
C GLU A 56 -14.06 9.03 28.25
N PHE A 57 -14.59 10.20 27.82
CA PHE A 57 -13.81 11.42 27.73
C PHE A 57 -13.23 11.82 29.09
N GLN A 58 -14.03 11.77 30.16
CA GLN A 58 -13.58 12.11 31.50
C GLN A 58 -12.54 11.14 32.03
N ARG A 59 -12.71 9.84 31.74
CA ARG A 59 -11.72 8.82 32.08
C ARG A 59 -10.36 9.08 31.42
N LEU A 60 -10.37 9.43 30.14
CA LEU A 60 -9.16 9.77 29.38
C LEU A 60 -8.55 11.08 29.88
N TRP A 61 -9.36 12.09 30.14
CA TRP A 61 -8.93 13.40 30.62
C TRP A 61 -8.27 13.34 32.01
N ASN A 62 -8.80 12.46 32.88
CA ASN A 62 -8.26 12.28 34.23
C ASN A 62 -7.19 11.18 34.32
N SER A 63 -6.77 10.60 33.19
CA SER A 63 -5.73 9.58 33.17
C SER A 63 -4.33 10.16 33.40
N GLU A 64 -3.39 9.33 33.83
CA GLU A 64 -1.97 9.73 34.00
C GLU A 64 -1.29 10.16 32.69
N TYR A 65 -1.90 9.89 31.54
CA TYR A 65 -1.41 10.23 30.21
C TYR A 65 -1.89 11.61 29.72
N ALA A 66 -2.89 12.20 30.38
CA ALA A 66 -3.39 13.53 30.05
C ALA A 66 -2.59 14.60 30.80
N LEU A 67 -1.92 15.44 30.06
CA LEU A 67 -1.17 16.55 30.62
C LEU A 67 -1.92 17.86 30.44
N PRO A 68 -1.99 18.72 31.47
CA PRO A 68 -2.49 20.08 31.31
C PRO A 68 -1.73 20.85 30.22
N TYR A 69 -2.41 21.77 29.55
CA TYR A 69 -1.81 22.58 28.48
C TYR A 69 -0.52 23.26 28.90
N ASP A 70 -0.50 23.85 30.09
CA ASP A 70 0.66 24.59 30.61
C ASP A 70 1.88 23.70 30.85
N ASP A 71 1.66 22.40 31.14
CA ASP A 71 2.73 21.45 31.44
C ASP A 71 3.42 20.92 30.18
N PHE A 72 2.70 20.82 29.06
CA PHE A 72 3.29 20.25 27.84
C PHE A 72 3.56 21.27 26.73
N TYR A 73 2.96 22.46 26.80
CA TYR A 73 2.96 23.43 25.70
C TYR A 73 4.36 23.85 25.25
N GLU A 74 5.25 24.13 26.19
CA GLU A 74 6.62 24.56 25.82
C GLU A 74 7.39 23.45 25.13
N VAL A 75 7.30 22.21 25.61
CA VAL A 75 7.93 21.04 24.98
C VAL A 75 7.32 20.75 23.60
N TYR A 76 6.00 20.88 23.49
CA TYR A 76 5.29 20.73 22.21
C TYR A 76 5.71 21.80 21.21
N LYS A 77 5.76 23.06 21.64
CA LYS A 77 6.15 24.21 20.83
C LYS A 77 7.58 24.08 20.32
N GLU A 78 8.49 23.63 21.15
CA GLU A 78 9.86 23.35 20.75
C GLU A 78 9.93 22.28 19.65
N ARG A 79 9.28 21.15 19.88
CA ARG A 79 9.19 20.07 18.88
C ARG A 79 8.50 20.53 17.59
N TYR A 80 7.41 21.28 17.71
CA TYR A 80 6.70 21.84 16.56
C TYR A 80 7.59 22.78 15.75
N ASN A 81 8.34 23.64 16.40
CA ASN A 81 9.27 24.56 15.74
C ASN A 81 10.42 23.82 15.06
N ILE A 82 10.96 22.78 15.67
CA ILE A 82 11.97 21.90 15.05
C ILE A 82 11.40 21.26 13.78
N ILE A 83 10.23 20.64 13.87
CA ILE A 83 9.58 19.99 12.72
C ILE A 83 9.23 21.02 11.63
N LYS A 84 8.73 22.19 12.03
CA LYS A 84 8.42 23.28 11.12
C LYS A 84 9.68 23.76 10.40
N HIS A 85 10.75 23.98 11.12
CA HIS A 85 12.03 24.40 10.58
C HIS A 85 12.64 23.33 9.64
N GLN A 86 12.58 22.05 10.01
CA GLN A 86 12.97 20.96 9.13
C GLN A 86 12.14 20.92 7.83
N ARG A 87 10.83 21.16 7.92
CA ARG A 87 9.96 21.27 6.73
C ARG A 87 10.25 22.50 5.89
N GLU A 88 10.63 23.60 6.49
CA GLU A 88 11.05 24.84 5.79
C GLU A 88 12.40 24.64 5.11
N ILE A 89 13.36 24.02 5.78
CA ILE A 89 14.65 23.61 5.18
C ILE A 89 14.40 22.64 4.01
N ALA A 90 13.57 21.63 4.21
CA ALA A 90 13.22 20.68 3.14
C ALA A 90 12.46 21.34 1.95
N LYS A 91 11.85 22.50 2.17
CA LYS A 91 11.21 23.29 1.09
C LYS A 91 12.15 24.34 0.49
N SER A 92 13.10 24.86 1.27
CA SER A 92 14.01 25.92 0.86
C SER A 92 15.31 25.40 0.27
N GLU A 93 15.72 24.18 0.62
CA GLU A 93 16.73 23.50 -0.17
C GLU A 93 16.11 23.28 -1.56
N GLU A 94 16.59 24.03 -2.57
CA GLU A 94 16.63 23.53 -3.92
C GLU A 94 17.17 22.11 -3.79
N ILE A 95 16.27 21.13 -3.90
CA ILE A 95 16.62 19.70 -3.79
C ILE A 95 17.78 19.53 -4.74
N PRO A 96 19.03 19.35 -4.27
CA PRO A 96 20.15 19.09 -5.16
C PRO A 96 19.71 17.90 -5.96
N SER A 97 19.57 18.08 -7.26
CA SER A 97 18.86 17.25 -8.23
C SER A 97 18.69 15.83 -7.72
N LEU A 98 17.46 15.34 -7.59
CA LEU A 98 17.12 13.97 -7.13
C LEU A 98 17.96 12.86 -7.80
N GLU A 99 18.75 13.21 -8.80
CA GLU A 99 19.78 12.40 -9.45
C GLU A 99 20.87 11.87 -8.51
N LYS A 100 21.08 12.48 -7.33
CA LYS A 100 22.08 11.99 -6.34
C LYS A 100 21.50 11.05 -5.28
N TYR A 101 20.19 11.07 -5.06
CA TYR A 101 19.54 10.13 -4.13
C TYR A 101 19.01 8.92 -4.88
N ARG A 102 19.88 7.96 -5.17
CA ARG A 102 19.42 6.63 -5.57
C ARG A 102 18.67 6.02 -4.41
N LEU A 103 17.38 5.75 -4.60
CA LEU A 103 16.61 4.96 -3.66
C LEU A 103 17.33 3.63 -3.44
N LYS A 104 17.54 3.29 -2.17
CA LYS A 104 18.14 2.00 -1.76
C LYS A 104 17.03 1.06 -1.32
N PRO A 105 17.14 -0.23 -1.59
CA PRO A 105 16.22 -1.21 -1.06
C PRO A 105 16.32 -1.27 0.46
N ASN A 106 15.21 -1.53 1.14
CA ASN A 106 15.18 -1.83 2.58
C ASN A 106 15.54 -3.30 2.84
N SER A 107 15.65 -3.69 4.12
CA SER A 107 16.05 -5.05 4.53
C SER A 107 15.17 -6.17 3.96
N MET A 108 13.85 -5.94 3.89
CA MET A 108 12.90 -6.88 3.28
C MET A 108 13.15 -7.02 1.77
N GLN A 109 13.35 -5.89 1.09
CA GLN A 109 13.57 -5.86 -0.35
C GLN A 109 14.91 -6.51 -0.73
N GLU A 110 15.95 -6.32 0.07
CA GLU A 110 17.25 -6.99 -0.13
C GLU A 110 17.12 -8.51 0.01
N ARG A 111 16.43 -8.98 1.06
CA ARG A 111 16.15 -10.42 1.26
C ARG A 111 15.35 -11.01 0.11
N PHE A 112 14.32 -10.30 -0.34
CA PHE A 112 13.51 -10.70 -1.49
C PHE A 112 14.37 -10.85 -2.74
N ILE A 113 15.19 -9.86 -3.09
CA ILE A 113 16.06 -9.88 -4.28
C ILE A 113 17.05 -11.05 -4.21
N ALA A 114 17.66 -11.26 -3.04
CA ALA A 114 18.61 -12.36 -2.86
C ALA A 114 17.98 -13.74 -3.05
N ASN A 115 16.77 -13.94 -2.51
CA ASN A 115 16.04 -15.19 -2.65
C ASN A 115 15.51 -15.39 -4.09
N LEU A 116 15.02 -14.32 -4.72
CA LEU A 116 14.57 -14.39 -6.12
C LEU A 116 15.72 -14.78 -7.06
N ARG A 117 16.94 -14.27 -6.80
CA ARG A 117 18.14 -14.68 -7.54
C ARG A 117 18.41 -16.16 -7.41
N LYS A 118 18.33 -16.73 -6.20
CA LYS A 118 18.53 -18.18 -5.97
C LYS A 118 17.48 -19.02 -6.70
N ILE A 119 16.21 -18.60 -6.71
CA ILE A 119 15.12 -19.28 -7.42
C ILE A 119 15.44 -19.34 -8.91
N LEU A 120 15.88 -18.22 -9.49
CA LEU A 120 16.28 -18.16 -10.90
C LEU A 120 17.52 -19.02 -11.22
N GLU A 121 18.51 -19.05 -10.33
CA GLU A 121 19.71 -19.90 -10.45
C GLU A 121 19.37 -21.40 -10.40
N GLN A 122 18.26 -21.79 -9.74
CA GLN A 122 17.74 -23.15 -9.73
C GLN A 122 16.96 -23.50 -11.00
N GLY A 123 16.79 -22.55 -11.92
CA GLY A 123 16.06 -22.76 -13.18
C GLY A 123 14.55 -22.62 -13.06
N GLU A 124 14.05 -22.10 -11.93
CA GLU A 124 12.62 -21.87 -11.73
C GLU A 124 12.16 -20.59 -12.44
N GLU A 125 11.03 -20.68 -13.12
CA GLU A 125 10.47 -19.59 -13.94
C GLU A 125 9.33 -18.84 -13.23
N ARG A 126 8.98 -19.24 -12.00
CA ARG A 126 7.87 -18.67 -11.23
C ARG A 126 8.30 -18.39 -9.81
N ALA A 127 7.86 -17.25 -9.28
CA ALA A 127 8.13 -16.85 -7.89
C ALA A 127 7.00 -16.02 -7.32
N LEU A 128 6.81 -16.09 -6.01
CA LEU A 128 5.77 -15.37 -5.29
C LEU A 128 6.40 -14.47 -4.20
N LEU A 129 6.00 -13.21 -4.17
CA LEU A 129 6.24 -12.28 -3.08
C LEU A 129 4.95 -12.11 -2.27
N ILE A 130 4.94 -12.62 -1.06
CA ILE A 130 3.85 -12.42 -0.10
C ILE A 130 4.27 -11.31 0.85
N SER A 131 3.58 -10.18 0.80
CA SER A 131 3.98 -9.04 1.63
C SER A 131 2.78 -8.16 1.96
N ALA A 132 2.65 -7.79 3.23
CA ALA A 132 1.57 -6.94 3.72
C ALA A 132 1.42 -5.65 2.90
N THR A 133 0.21 -5.08 2.89
CA THR A 133 -0.03 -3.80 2.22
C THR A 133 0.76 -2.70 2.91
N GLY A 134 1.41 -1.82 2.13
CA GLY A 134 2.22 -0.73 2.67
C GLY A 134 3.71 -1.02 2.82
N THR A 135 4.15 -2.28 2.74
CA THR A 135 5.58 -2.67 2.89
C THR A 135 6.46 -2.31 1.69
N GLY A 136 5.87 -1.81 0.59
CA GLY A 136 6.61 -1.40 -0.59
C GLY A 136 6.84 -2.50 -1.63
N LYS A 137 5.87 -3.43 -1.84
CA LYS A 137 5.93 -4.49 -2.87
C LYS A 137 6.32 -3.98 -4.26
N THR A 138 5.72 -2.88 -4.71
CA THR A 138 6.00 -2.29 -6.03
C THR A 138 7.45 -1.82 -6.13
N TYR A 139 8.00 -1.23 -5.06
CA TYR A 139 9.41 -0.87 -5.02
C TYR A 139 10.31 -2.11 -4.96
N ALA A 140 9.91 -3.15 -4.22
CA ALA A 140 10.64 -4.42 -4.16
C ALA A 140 10.79 -5.02 -5.56
N SER A 141 9.70 -5.08 -6.33
CA SER A 141 9.74 -5.57 -7.71
C SER A 141 10.59 -4.67 -8.63
N ALA A 142 10.51 -3.34 -8.49
CA ALA A 142 11.32 -2.42 -9.27
C ALA A 142 12.83 -2.60 -9.00
N PHE A 143 13.22 -2.71 -7.74
CA PHE A 143 14.60 -3.00 -7.36
C PHE A 143 15.06 -4.37 -7.87
N ALA A 144 14.22 -5.41 -7.76
CA ALA A 144 14.53 -6.73 -8.27
C ALA A 144 14.78 -6.72 -9.79
N MET A 145 13.93 -6.05 -10.55
CA MET A 145 14.12 -5.92 -12.00
C MET A 145 15.43 -5.21 -12.35
N ARG A 146 15.79 -4.18 -11.60
CA ARG A 146 17.06 -3.45 -11.81
C ARG A 146 18.28 -4.32 -11.46
N GLU A 147 18.28 -4.95 -10.28
CA GLU A 147 19.43 -5.72 -9.78
C GLU A 147 19.64 -7.05 -10.53
N LEU A 148 18.56 -7.63 -11.05
CA LEU A 148 18.63 -8.87 -11.86
C LEU A 148 18.79 -8.61 -13.36
N GLY A 149 18.72 -7.35 -13.78
CA GLY A 149 19.05 -6.93 -15.15
C GLY A 149 18.00 -7.28 -16.18
N PHE A 150 16.73 -7.44 -15.81
CA PHE A 150 15.63 -7.65 -16.75
C PHE A 150 15.45 -6.45 -17.66
N LYS A 151 15.40 -6.67 -18.98
CA LYS A 151 15.34 -5.61 -19.99
C LYS A 151 13.91 -5.30 -20.44
N ARG A 152 13.09 -6.32 -20.59
CA ARG A 152 11.71 -6.19 -21.04
C ARG A 152 10.77 -6.72 -19.93
N VAL A 153 9.94 -5.83 -19.35
CA VAL A 153 9.07 -6.18 -18.21
C VAL A 153 7.63 -5.77 -18.50
N LEU A 154 6.70 -6.68 -18.23
CA LEU A 154 5.28 -6.41 -18.23
C LEU A 154 4.76 -6.41 -16.80
N PHE A 155 4.18 -5.30 -16.36
CA PHE A 155 3.59 -5.14 -15.03
C PHE A 155 2.05 -5.12 -15.16
N LEU A 156 1.41 -6.12 -14.61
CA LEU A 156 -0.03 -6.32 -14.71
C LEU A 156 -0.75 -6.03 -13.40
N VAL A 157 -1.79 -5.22 -13.50
CA VAL A 157 -2.67 -4.84 -12.40
C VAL A 157 -4.14 -4.96 -12.81
N HIS A 158 -5.05 -4.85 -11.86
CA HIS A 158 -6.49 -4.90 -12.13
C HIS A 158 -7.10 -3.50 -12.41
N ARG A 159 -6.41 -2.39 -12.15
CA ARG A 159 -6.90 -1.01 -12.38
C ARG A 159 -5.84 -0.11 -13.00
N VAL A 160 -6.26 0.74 -13.93
CA VAL A 160 -5.37 1.71 -14.62
C VAL A 160 -4.69 2.69 -13.65
N THR A 161 -5.38 3.09 -12.58
CA THR A 161 -4.79 3.96 -11.55
C THR A 161 -3.57 3.31 -10.88
N LEU A 162 -3.64 2.00 -10.63
CA LEU A 162 -2.52 1.22 -10.08
C LEU A 162 -1.38 1.08 -11.10
N ALA A 163 -1.69 0.88 -12.38
CA ALA A 163 -0.66 0.86 -13.45
C ALA A 163 0.12 2.18 -13.48
N LYS A 164 -0.58 3.32 -13.41
CA LYS A 164 0.05 4.65 -13.36
C LYS A 164 0.90 4.85 -12.11
N GLN A 165 0.43 4.37 -10.95
CA GLN A 165 1.18 4.46 -9.69
C GLN A 165 2.42 3.56 -9.72
N ALA A 166 2.30 2.33 -10.23
CA ALA A 166 3.42 1.41 -10.39
C ALA A 166 4.49 1.99 -11.32
N LYS A 167 4.08 2.53 -12.50
CA LYS A 167 4.98 3.22 -13.42
C LYS A 167 5.77 4.33 -12.72
N LYS A 168 5.10 5.22 -11.98
CA LYS A 168 5.76 6.29 -11.21
C LYS A 168 6.75 5.76 -10.16
N SER A 169 6.44 4.63 -9.52
CA SER A 169 7.34 4.01 -8.55
C SER A 169 8.58 3.43 -9.23
N PHE A 170 8.43 2.81 -10.38
CA PHE A 170 9.53 2.31 -11.19
C PHE A 170 10.40 3.45 -11.72
N GLU A 171 9.81 4.54 -12.23
CA GLU A 171 10.54 5.73 -12.69
C GLU A 171 11.45 6.34 -11.60
N LYS A 172 11.10 6.20 -10.33
CA LYS A 172 11.94 6.64 -9.20
C LYS A 172 13.13 5.73 -8.93
N VAL A 173 13.05 4.46 -9.31
CA VAL A 173 14.09 3.44 -9.07
C VAL A 173 15.06 3.35 -10.26
N PHE A 174 14.57 3.60 -11.47
CA PHE A 174 15.34 3.48 -12.70
C PHE A 174 15.85 4.83 -13.22
N ASP A 175 17.01 4.80 -13.84
CA ASP A 175 17.54 5.94 -14.60
C ASP A 175 16.70 6.15 -15.87
N LYS A 176 16.73 7.37 -16.44
CA LYS A 176 16.01 7.76 -17.68
C LYS A 176 16.33 6.89 -18.91
N LYS A 177 17.26 5.96 -18.81
CA LYS A 177 17.66 5.06 -19.92
C LYS A 177 16.64 3.95 -20.18
N VAL A 178 15.80 3.60 -19.21
CA VAL A 178 14.75 2.60 -19.35
C VAL A 178 13.45 3.30 -19.73
N THR A 179 12.89 2.93 -20.87
CA THR A 179 11.63 3.52 -21.34
C THR A 179 10.44 2.81 -20.70
N MET A 180 9.47 3.60 -20.21
CA MET A 180 8.29 3.06 -19.49
C MET A 180 7.01 3.58 -20.11
N GLY A 181 6.07 2.67 -20.39
CA GLY A 181 4.81 3.00 -21.06
C GLY A 181 3.59 2.40 -20.38
N LEU A 182 2.43 2.90 -20.81
CA LEU A 182 1.11 2.43 -20.38
C LEU A 182 0.38 1.80 -21.56
N VAL A 183 -0.36 0.70 -21.30
CA VAL A 183 -1.26 0.09 -22.26
C VAL A 183 -2.64 -0.08 -21.62
N GLY A 184 -3.64 0.55 -22.23
CA GLY A 184 -5.02 0.57 -21.76
C GLY A 184 -5.53 1.96 -21.41
N ALA A 185 -6.85 2.13 -21.34
CA ALA A 185 -7.53 3.39 -21.06
C ALA A 185 -7.05 4.58 -21.94
N GLY A 186 -6.91 4.34 -23.24
CA GLY A 186 -6.48 5.34 -24.22
C GLY A 186 -4.96 5.47 -24.39
N PHE A 187 -4.17 4.68 -23.69
CA PHE A 187 -2.72 4.59 -23.87
C PHE A 187 -2.36 3.35 -24.66
N TYR A 188 -1.43 3.47 -25.63
CA TYR A 188 -1.05 2.40 -26.56
C TYR A 188 0.48 2.35 -26.76
N GLU A 189 1.25 2.44 -25.67
CA GLU A 189 2.71 2.53 -25.68
C GLU A 189 3.35 1.12 -25.64
N TYR A 190 3.14 0.31 -26.68
CA TYR A 190 3.55 -1.10 -26.77
C TYR A 190 5.06 -1.31 -26.88
N GLU A 191 5.79 -0.34 -27.43
CA GLU A 191 7.20 -0.44 -27.82
C GLU A 191 8.17 -0.18 -26.64
N LYS A 192 7.66 0.10 -25.46
CA LYS A 192 8.48 0.48 -24.30
C LYS A 192 9.15 -0.74 -23.68
N ASP A 193 10.29 -0.51 -23.03
CA ASP A 193 11.03 -1.57 -22.31
C ASP A 193 10.19 -2.14 -21.17
N TYR A 194 9.58 -1.24 -20.38
CA TYR A 194 8.69 -1.61 -19.28
C TYR A 194 7.28 -1.15 -19.57
N VAL A 195 6.36 -2.08 -19.64
CA VAL A 195 4.95 -1.83 -19.96
C VAL A 195 4.10 -2.10 -18.73
N PHE A 196 3.28 -1.12 -18.39
CA PHE A 196 2.30 -1.20 -17.29
C PHE A 196 0.90 -1.28 -17.89
N ALA A 197 0.18 -2.36 -17.61
CA ALA A 197 -1.12 -2.59 -18.22
C ALA A 197 -2.13 -3.17 -17.23
N THR A 198 -3.41 -3.08 -17.56
CA THR A 198 -4.41 -3.86 -16.86
C THR A 198 -4.57 -5.24 -17.52
N VAL A 199 -4.80 -6.26 -16.69
CA VAL A 199 -5.05 -7.62 -17.18
C VAL A 199 -6.25 -7.64 -18.12
N GLU A 200 -7.31 -6.89 -17.80
CA GLU A 200 -8.50 -6.78 -18.64
C GLU A 200 -8.18 -6.22 -20.05
N THR A 201 -7.28 -5.24 -20.14
CA THR A 201 -6.84 -4.71 -21.44
C THR A 201 -6.11 -5.77 -22.23
N LEU A 202 -5.12 -6.46 -21.63
CA LEU A 202 -4.34 -7.48 -22.33
C LEU A 202 -5.11 -8.77 -22.58
N ASN A 203 -6.23 -9.01 -21.90
CA ASN A 203 -7.10 -10.15 -22.21
C ASN A 203 -7.82 -10.03 -23.57
N ARG A 204 -7.84 -8.81 -24.16
CA ARG A 204 -8.40 -8.58 -25.50
C ARG A 204 -7.35 -8.91 -26.57
N ASP A 205 -7.72 -9.70 -27.56
CA ASP A 205 -6.85 -10.15 -28.65
C ASP A 205 -6.15 -9.01 -29.38
N THR A 206 -6.85 -7.89 -29.57
CA THR A 206 -6.32 -6.67 -30.21
C THR A 206 -5.11 -6.07 -29.49
N HIS A 207 -4.99 -6.28 -28.19
CA HIS A 207 -3.85 -5.81 -27.39
C HIS A 207 -2.83 -6.92 -27.12
N LEU A 208 -3.32 -8.15 -26.86
CA LEU A 208 -2.47 -9.29 -26.55
C LEU A 208 -1.54 -9.62 -27.72
N PHE A 209 -2.10 -9.70 -28.93
CA PHE A 209 -1.34 -10.06 -30.13
C PHE A 209 -0.47 -8.93 -30.71
N GLN A 210 -0.41 -7.78 -30.06
CA GLN A 210 0.64 -6.78 -30.34
C GLN A 210 2.01 -7.26 -29.86
N TYR A 211 2.04 -8.27 -28.99
CA TYR A 211 3.25 -8.85 -28.46
C TYR A 211 3.46 -10.28 -28.92
N GLN A 212 4.70 -10.66 -29.17
CA GLN A 212 5.08 -12.05 -29.33
C GLN A 212 5.07 -12.77 -27.96
N PRO A 213 4.87 -14.09 -27.90
CA PRO A 213 4.88 -14.84 -26.63
C PRO A 213 6.13 -14.64 -25.76
N ASN A 214 7.29 -14.41 -26.39
CA ASN A 214 8.58 -14.19 -25.73
C ASN A 214 8.98 -12.70 -25.64
N ALA A 215 8.03 -11.78 -25.79
CA ALA A 215 8.31 -10.33 -25.81
C ALA A 215 8.85 -9.79 -24.50
N PHE A 216 8.61 -10.44 -23.40
CA PHE A 216 9.00 -9.98 -22.06
C PHE A 216 9.92 -10.99 -21.38
N ASP A 217 10.97 -10.47 -20.72
CA ASP A 217 11.84 -11.28 -19.86
C ASP A 217 11.17 -11.62 -18.54
N CYS A 218 10.40 -10.68 -17.98
CA CYS A 218 9.65 -10.86 -16.73
C CYS A 218 8.23 -10.30 -16.85
N ILE A 219 7.28 -11.05 -16.28
CA ILE A 219 5.90 -10.59 -16.11
C ILE A 219 5.60 -10.53 -14.62
N ILE A 220 5.19 -9.37 -14.14
CA ILE A 220 4.83 -9.11 -12.75
C ILE A 220 3.31 -9.04 -12.65
N LEU A 221 2.73 -9.84 -11.78
CA LEU A 221 1.30 -9.86 -11.48
C LEU A 221 1.08 -9.25 -10.10
N ASP A 222 0.58 -8.04 -10.04
CA ASP A 222 0.15 -7.43 -8.78
C ASP A 222 -1.24 -7.96 -8.37
N GLU A 223 -1.46 -8.12 -7.08
CA GLU A 223 -2.62 -8.80 -6.51
C GLU A 223 -2.81 -10.21 -7.10
N ALA A 224 -1.72 -10.97 -7.12
CA ALA A 224 -1.64 -12.28 -7.77
C ALA A 224 -2.65 -13.33 -7.26
N HIS A 225 -3.29 -13.09 -6.10
CA HIS A 225 -4.41 -13.92 -5.62
C HIS A 225 -5.63 -13.93 -6.58
N HIS A 226 -5.66 -13.05 -7.58
CA HIS A 226 -6.64 -13.08 -8.67
C HIS A 226 -6.19 -13.93 -9.87
N SER A 227 -4.97 -14.48 -9.88
CA SER A 227 -4.39 -15.21 -11.02
C SER A 227 -5.13 -16.49 -11.41
N SER A 228 -5.92 -17.05 -10.49
CA SER A 228 -6.82 -18.18 -10.75
C SER A 228 -8.06 -17.82 -11.59
N ASN A 229 -8.30 -16.54 -11.86
CA ASN A 229 -9.41 -16.11 -12.70
C ASN A 229 -9.10 -16.31 -14.19
N ASN A 230 -10.08 -16.69 -14.98
CA ASN A 230 -9.96 -16.98 -16.43
C ASN A 230 -9.27 -15.84 -17.22
N ILE A 231 -9.45 -14.60 -16.80
CA ILE A 231 -8.83 -13.42 -17.44
C ILE A 231 -7.30 -13.47 -17.32
N TYR A 232 -6.80 -13.83 -16.14
CA TYR A 232 -5.35 -13.96 -15.90
C TYR A 232 -4.78 -15.20 -16.60
N THR A 233 -5.50 -16.32 -16.56
CA THR A 233 -5.08 -17.59 -17.16
C THR A 233 -4.77 -17.43 -18.64
N LYS A 234 -5.60 -16.69 -19.40
CA LYS A 234 -5.35 -16.45 -20.83
C LYS A 234 -4.03 -15.70 -21.04
N VAL A 235 -3.77 -14.65 -20.29
CA VAL A 235 -2.55 -13.85 -20.42
C VAL A 235 -1.32 -14.63 -19.98
N ILE A 236 -1.41 -15.38 -18.87
CA ILE A 236 -0.31 -16.22 -18.36
C ILE A 236 0.03 -17.33 -19.37
N ASN A 237 -0.96 -17.96 -19.98
CA ASN A 237 -0.74 -19.04 -20.94
C ASN A 237 -0.24 -18.56 -22.30
N TYR A 238 -0.45 -17.29 -22.63
CA TYR A 238 0.04 -16.73 -23.90
C TYR A 238 1.54 -16.44 -23.88
N PHE A 239 2.04 -15.87 -22.78
CA PHE A 239 3.42 -15.44 -22.69
C PHE A 239 4.34 -16.55 -22.15
N ASN A 240 5.59 -16.48 -22.58
CA ASN A 240 6.66 -17.38 -22.13
C ASN A 240 7.87 -16.56 -21.64
N PRO A 241 7.77 -15.85 -20.50
CA PRO A 241 8.87 -15.06 -19.95
C PRO A 241 9.87 -15.98 -19.22
N LYS A 242 11.06 -15.43 -18.90
CA LYS A 242 12.05 -16.10 -18.03
C LYS A 242 11.58 -16.13 -16.57
N LEU A 243 10.68 -15.22 -16.19
CA LEU A 243 10.12 -15.13 -14.83
C LEU A 243 8.68 -14.63 -14.85
N PHE A 244 7.79 -15.39 -14.23
CA PHE A 244 6.52 -14.89 -13.71
C PHE A 244 6.66 -14.57 -12.23
N LEU A 245 6.53 -13.31 -11.85
CA LEU A 245 6.56 -12.84 -10.46
C LEU A 245 5.17 -12.47 -9.98
N GLY A 246 4.59 -13.23 -9.06
CA GLY A 246 3.36 -12.87 -8.37
C GLY A 246 3.64 -12.03 -7.13
N MET A 247 2.80 -11.04 -6.88
CA MET A 247 2.85 -10.25 -5.64
C MET A 247 1.47 -10.20 -5.01
N THR A 248 1.36 -10.48 -3.73
CA THR A 248 0.09 -10.40 -2.99
C THR A 248 0.30 -10.11 -1.52
N ALA A 249 -0.70 -9.49 -0.88
CA ALA A 249 -0.76 -9.38 0.57
C ALA A 249 -1.60 -10.50 1.21
N THR A 250 -2.49 -11.11 0.43
CA THR A 250 -3.51 -12.07 0.90
C THR A 250 -3.53 -13.31 0.02
N PRO A 251 -2.54 -14.21 0.16
CA PRO A 251 -2.48 -15.44 -0.65
C PRO A 251 -3.61 -16.42 -0.31
N ASP A 252 -4.11 -16.40 0.94
CA ASP A 252 -5.03 -17.38 1.49
C ASP A 252 -6.51 -16.97 1.24
N LYS A 253 -6.90 -16.71 0.00
CA LYS A 253 -8.30 -16.46 -0.34
C LYS A 253 -9.05 -17.76 -0.64
N ARG A 254 -10.38 -17.76 -0.36
CA ARG A 254 -11.30 -18.88 -0.26
C ARG A 254 -11.40 -19.86 -1.44
N ASP A 255 -10.72 -19.60 -2.56
CA ASP A 255 -10.74 -20.51 -3.72
C ASP A 255 -9.61 -21.55 -3.69
N ASP A 256 -8.82 -21.60 -2.61
CA ASP A 256 -7.61 -22.42 -2.48
C ASP A 256 -7.89 -23.93 -2.47
N ASN A 257 -9.14 -24.34 -2.26
CA ASN A 257 -9.53 -25.75 -2.24
C ASN A 257 -9.94 -26.30 -3.63
N GLN A 258 -9.87 -25.47 -4.70
CA GLN A 258 -10.16 -25.93 -6.06
C GLN A 258 -8.84 -26.17 -6.81
N GLU A 259 -8.69 -27.36 -7.39
CA GLU A 259 -7.53 -27.74 -8.20
C GLU A 259 -7.25 -26.70 -9.30
N GLY A 260 -5.99 -26.23 -9.40
CA GLY A 260 -5.56 -25.20 -10.34
C GLY A 260 -5.96 -23.76 -9.98
N LYS A 261 -6.57 -23.52 -8.81
CA LYS A 261 -6.91 -22.19 -8.33
C LYS A 261 -6.08 -21.72 -7.13
N ASN A 262 -5.25 -22.59 -6.59
CA ASN A 262 -4.35 -22.25 -5.52
C ASN A 262 -3.17 -21.41 -6.05
N ILE A 263 -2.97 -20.21 -5.49
CA ILE A 263 -1.88 -19.33 -5.91
C ILE A 263 -0.50 -19.97 -5.72
N TYR A 264 -0.33 -20.78 -4.69
CA TYR A 264 0.93 -21.48 -4.43
C TYR A 264 1.25 -22.49 -5.54
N GLU A 265 0.24 -23.23 -6.04
CA GLU A 265 0.39 -24.14 -7.18
C GLU A 265 0.73 -23.38 -8.46
N ILE A 266 0.03 -22.26 -8.74
CA ILE A 266 0.27 -21.42 -9.92
C ILE A 266 1.72 -20.92 -9.96
N PHE A 267 2.32 -20.63 -8.80
CA PHE A 267 3.69 -20.17 -8.66
C PHE A 267 4.68 -21.27 -8.20
N HIS A 268 4.34 -22.56 -8.43
CA HIS A 268 5.17 -23.74 -8.15
C HIS A 268 5.71 -23.79 -6.72
N TYR A 269 4.97 -23.24 -5.76
CA TYR A 269 5.38 -23.11 -4.33
C TYR A 269 6.70 -22.37 -4.13
N GLN A 270 7.17 -21.61 -5.13
CA GLN A 270 8.39 -20.82 -5.05
C GLN A 270 8.14 -19.46 -4.37
N ILE A 271 8.33 -19.40 -3.06
CA ILE A 271 8.16 -18.18 -2.29
C ILE A 271 9.50 -17.47 -2.16
N ALA A 272 9.69 -16.38 -2.90
CA ALA A 272 10.89 -15.58 -2.84
C ALA A 272 11.01 -14.82 -1.50
N HIS A 273 9.88 -14.34 -0.96
CA HIS A 273 9.84 -13.77 0.37
C HIS A 273 8.41 -13.72 0.89
N GLU A 274 8.25 -13.94 2.19
CA GLU A 274 6.98 -13.77 2.88
C GLU A 274 7.19 -12.87 4.10
N ILE A 275 6.35 -11.82 4.20
CA ILE A 275 6.26 -10.97 5.38
C ILE A 275 4.79 -10.59 5.62
N ARG A 276 4.23 -11.11 6.68
CA ARG A 276 2.86 -10.84 7.10
C ARG A 276 2.76 -9.55 7.90
N LEU A 277 1.54 -9.07 8.11
CA LEU A 277 1.28 -7.79 8.76
C LEU A 277 1.96 -7.64 10.13
N GLN A 278 1.84 -8.65 10.98
CA GLN A 278 2.45 -8.61 12.32
C GLN A 278 3.97 -8.52 12.24
N GLN A 279 4.60 -9.36 11.44
CA GLN A 279 6.05 -9.34 11.25
C GLN A 279 6.52 -8.01 10.63
N ALA A 280 5.74 -7.43 9.70
CA ALA A 280 6.07 -6.14 9.10
C ALA A 280 6.03 -4.98 10.12
N MET A 281 5.19 -5.08 11.14
CA MET A 281 5.18 -4.14 12.26
C MET A 281 6.36 -4.37 13.21
N GLU A 282 6.69 -5.64 13.52
CA GLU A 282 7.83 -6.00 14.35
C GLU A 282 9.18 -5.58 13.73
N GLU A 283 9.27 -5.58 12.40
CA GLU A 283 10.45 -5.14 11.64
C GLU A 283 10.43 -3.63 11.29
N ASP A 284 9.57 -2.82 11.93
CA ASP A 284 9.43 -1.37 11.69
C ASP A 284 9.14 -0.95 10.23
N LEU A 285 8.65 -1.87 9.41
CA LEU A 285 8.24 -1.59 8.02
C LEU A 285 6.86 -0.96 7.94
N LEU A 286 6.02 -1.18 8.96
CA LEU A 286 4.68 -0.63 9.10
C LEU A 286 4.50 -0.05 10.50
N CYS A 287 3.74 1.03 10.60
CA CYS A 287 3.35 1.58 11.89
C CYS A 287 2.45 0.60 12.64
N PRO A 288 2.69 0.36 13.93
CA PRO A 288 1.79 -0.42 14.75
C PRO A 288 0.40 0.24 14.82
N PHE A 289 -0.64 -0.58 14.88
CA PHE A 289 -2.01 -0.11 15.09
C PHE A 289 -2.73 -1.03 16.08
N HIS A 290 -3.71 -0.47 16.77
CA HIS A 290 -4.61 -1.24 17.61
C HIS A 290 -5.96 -1.43 16.91
N TYR A 291 -6.43 -2.67 16.86
CA TYR A 291 -7.74 -3.00 16.31
C TYR A 291 -8.74 -3.12 17.44
N PHE A 292 -9.77 -2.29 17.44
CA PHE A 292 -10.91 -2.39 18.36
C PHE A 292 -12.10 -2.92 17.56
N GLY A 293 -12.57 -4.10 17.92
CA GLY A 293 -13.82 -4.65 17.40
C GLY A 293 -14.99 -4.12 18.21
N ILE A 294 -15.99 -3.55 17.54
CA ILE A 294 -17.30 -3.28 18.16
C ILE A 294 -18.12 -4.54 17.94
N SER A 295 -18.54 -5.19 19.03
CA SER A 295 -19.53 -6.28 18.95
C SER A 295 -20.88 -5.68 18.58
N ASP A 296 -21.49 -6.21 17.51
CA ASP A 296 -22.87 -5.87 17.16
C ASP A 296 -23.77 -6.16 18.36
N PHE A 297 -24.50 -5.15 18.81
CA PHE A 297 -25.55 -5.33 19.78
C PHE A 297 -26.61 -6.28 19.20
N ARG A 298 -26.80 -7.41 19.79
CA ARG A 298 -28.00 -8.24 19.54
C ARG A 298 -29.21 -7.46 20.05
N ILE A 299 -30.07 -7.00 19.14
CA ILE A 299 -31.43 -6.55 19.43
C ILE A 299 -32.26 -7.72 19.86
#